data_dc1d9a62046e2ba39de64df85ad03935
#
_entry.id   dc1d9a62046e2ba39de64df85ad03935
#
_cell.length_a   1.000
_cell.length_b   1.000
_cell.length_c   1.000
_cell.angle_alpha   90.00
_cell.angle_beta   90.00
_cell.angle_gamma   90.00
#
_symmetry.space_group_name_H-M   'P 1'
#
loop_
_entity.id
_entity.type
_entity.pdbx_description
1 polymer ?
#
loop_
_entity_poly.entity_id
_entity_poly.type
_entity_poly.pdbx_seq_one_letter_code
_entity_poly.pdbx_strand_id
1 'polypeptide(L)'
;MNQLLTPHFPDYELIDSGDFEKLERFGEFTTRRPEPQAIWHKSLSEEEWQRLSDASFLRTSASKSDERGEWHNKPRMKERWWLSYDYKQMHLKMRLGLTSFKHVGIFPEQGANWNYIYDCIERL
;
A
#
# COMPACT_ATOMS: atom_id res chain seq x y z
N MET A 1 -22.71 -6.35 0.64
CA MET A 1 -22.11 -5.92 0.79
C MET A 1 -21.59 -4.99 0.57
N ASN A 2 -21.29 -4.39 0.55
CA ASN A 2 -20.83 -3.63 0.29
C ASN A 2 -19.99 -3.10 0.41
N GLN A 3 -19.67 -2.78 0.37
CA GLN A 3 -19.00 -2.48 0.12
C GLN A 3 -18.17 -1.56 0.48
N LEU A 4 -17.59 -1.58 1.13
CA LEU A 4 -16.37 -0.96 1.62
C LEU A 4 -15.22 -1.31 0.69
N LEU A 5 -15.54 -1.29 -0.58
CA LEU A 5 -14.51 -1.54 -1.58
C LEU A 5 -13.66 -0.29 -1.73
N THR A 6 -12.37 -0.49 -1.87
CA THR A 6 -11.48 0.61 -2.24
C THR A 6 -11.96 1.18 -3.57
N PRO A 7 -12.19 2.50 -3.66
CA PRO A 7 -12.63 3.09 -4.93
C PRO A 7 -11.55 2.95 -6.00
N HIS A 8 -11.92 3.24 -7.24
CA HIS A 8 -10.97 3.17 -8.34
C HIS A 8 -9.77 4.08 -8.08
N PHE A 9 -8.60 3.47 -7.98
CA PHE A 9 -7.37 4.15 -7.61
C PHE A 9 -6.27 3.66 -8.55
N PRO A 10 -6.12 4.29 -9.72
CA PRO A 10 -5.19 3.77 -10.74
C PRO A 10 -3.75 3.62 -10.27
N ASP A 11 -3.30 4.47 -9.35
CA ASP A 11 -1.93 4.42 -8.85
C ASP A 11 -1.74 3.39 -7.73
N TYR A 12 -2.79 2.68 -7.36
CA TYR A 12 -2.70 1.65 -6.34
C TYR A 12 -3.29 0.33 -6.83
N GLU A 13 -2.62 -0.76 -6.54
CA GLU A 13 -3.12 -2.10 -6.86
C GLU A 13 -2.65 -3.09 -5.80
N LEU A 14 -3.60 -3.84 -5.24
CA LEU A 14 -3.25 -4.99 -4.41
C LEU A 14 -3.01 -6.16 -5.37
N ILE A 15 -1.74 -6.53 -5.55
CA ILE A 15 -1.36 -7.55 -6.50
C ILE A 15 -1.65 -8.95 -5.96
N ASP A 16 -1.26 -9.19 -4.71
CA ASP A 16 -1.49 -10.48 -4.04
C ASP A 16 -1.41 -10.29 -2.53
N SER A 17 -1.97 -11.23 -1.80
CA SER A 17 -1.86 -11.27 -0.34
C SER A 17 -1.96 -12.71 0.13
N GLY A 18 -1.40 -12.99 1.30
CA GLY A 18 -1.44 -14.30 1.91
C GLY A 18 -0.21 -14.57 2.74
N ASP A 19 -0.28 -15.64 3.53
CA ASP A 19 0.81 -16.05 4.40
C ASP A 19 1.34 -14.89 5.24
N PHE A 20 0.42 -14.02 5.71
CA PHE A 20 0.68 -12.87 6.57
C PHE A 20 1.47 -11.76 5.91
N GLU A 21 1.38 -11.66 4.58
CA GLU A 21 2.03 -10.60 3.81
C GLU A 21 1.10 -10.07 2.74
N LYS A 22 1.41 -8.88 2.24
CA LYS A 22 0.72 -8.33 1.09
C LYS A 22 1.72 -7.70 0.12
N LEU A 23 1.38 -7.80 -1.15
CA LEU A 23 2.18 -7.29 -2.26
C LEU A 23 1.36 -6.23 -2.96
N GLU A 24 1.79 -4.98 -2.89
CA GLU A 24 1.02 -3.82 -3.35
C GLU A 24 1.86 -2.95 -4.26
N ARG A 25 1.21 -2.44 -5.32
CA ARG A 25 1.83 -1.44 -6.19
C ARG A 25 1.33 -0.06 -5.79
N PHE A 26 2.27 0.84 -5.56
CA PHE A 26 2.00 2.26 -5.31
C PHE A 26 2.70 3.06 -6.39
N GLY A 27 1.94 3.48 -7.41
CA GLY A 27 2.52 4.17 -8.55
C GLY A 27 3.43 3.26 -9.36
N GLU A 28 4.69 3.61 -9.44
CA GLU A 28 5.67 2.82 -10.19
C GLU A 28 6.41 1.78 -9.37
N PHE A 29 6.16 1.72 -8.05
CA PHE A 29 6.88 0.81 -7.17
C PHE A 29 5.96 -0.19 -6.49
N THR A 30 6.46 -1.41 -6.33
CA THR A 30 5.75 -2.49 -5.68
C THR A 30 6.43 -2.82 -4.36
N THR A 31 5.65 -2.89 -3.29
CA THR A 31 6.16 -3.18 -1.95
C THR A 31 5.62 -4.49 -1.42
N ARG A 32 6.44 -5.17 -0.63
CA ARG A 32 6.09 -6.38 0.09
C ARG A 32 6.19 -6.08 1.57
N ARG A 33 5.08 -6.25 2.29
CA ARG A 33 5.07 -5.91 3.71
C ARG A 33 4.14 -6.83 4.50
N PRO A 34 4.31 -6.88 5.84
CA PRO A 34 3.47 -7.74 6.67
C PRO A 34 2.01 -7.34 6.65
N GLU A 35 1.14 -8.35 6.68
CA GLU A 35 -0.29 -8.17 6.86
C GLU A 35 -0.82 -9.28 7.76
N PRO A 36 -0.98 -9.02 9.06
CA PRO A 36 -1.38 -10.07 10.02
C PRO A 36 -2.73 -10.71 9.74
N GLN A 37 -3.60 -10.03 9.01
CA GLN A 37 -4.93 -10.53 8.70
C GLN A 37 -4.98 -11.44 7.48
N ALA A 38 -3.89 -11.54 6.72
CA ALA A 38 -3.83 -12.35 5.51
C ALA A 38 -3.48 -13.81 5.87
N ILE A 39 -4.47 -14.51 6.42
CA ILE A 39 -4.28 -15.87 6.93
C ILE A 39 -4.40 -16.94 5.85
N TRP A 40 -4.78 -16.56 4.63
CA TRP A 40 -4.88 -17.47 3.49
C TRP A 40 -3.53 -17.64 2.80
N HIS A 41 -3.48 -18.53 1.83
CA HIS A 41 -2.25 -18.74 1.06
C HIS A 41 -2.15 -17.75 -0.10
N LYS A 42 -0.92 -17.37 -0.43
CA LYS A 42 -0.64 -16.53 -1.58
C LYS A 42 -1.08 -17.21 -2.87
N SER A 43 -1.53 -16.41 -3.84
CA SER A 43 -1.87 -16.91 -5.17
C SER A 43 -0.65 -17.02 -6.05
N LEU A 44 0.34 -16.14 -5.89
CA LEU A 44 1.55 -16.13 -6.67
C LEU A 44 2.68 -16.87 -5.93
N SER A 45 3.66 -17.35 -6.69
CA SER A 45 4.81 -18.03 -6.11
C SER A 45 5.74 -17.05 -5.40
N GLU A 46 6.59 -17.58 -4.53
CA GLU A 46 7.61 -16.77 -3.85
C GLU A 46 8.54 -16.12 -4.86
N GLU A 47 8.87 -16.84 -5.95
CA GLU A 47 9.71 -16.29 -7.00
C GLU A 47 9.09 -15.07 -7.65
N GLU A 48 7.77 -15.11 -7.90
CA GLU A 48 7.07 -13.97 -8.47
C GLU A 48 7.01 -12.80 -7.50
N TRP A 49 6.81 -13.09 -6.23
CA TRP A 49 6.83 -12.04 -5.20
C TRP A 49 8.19 -11.33 -5.16
N GLN A 50 9.27 -12.10 -5.24
CA GLN A 50 10.62 -11.53 -5.25
C GLN A 50 10.89 -10.74 -6.53
N ARG A 51 10.40 -11.23 -7.66
CA ARG A 51 10.59 -10.54 -8.93
C ARG A 51 9.83 -9.22 -8.98
N LEU A 52 8.61 -9.20 -8.48
CA LEU A 52 7.74 -8.04 -8.56
C LEU A 52 8.05 -6.97 -7.52
N SER A 53 8.51 -7.36 -6.34
CA SER A 53 8.73 -6.41 -5.25
C SER A 53 9.96 -5.55 -5.48
N ASP A 54 9.81 -4.25 -5.31
CA ASP A 54 10.92 -3.30 -5.36
C ASP A 54 11.48 -3.05 -3.98
N ALA A 55 10.65 -3.16 -2.96
CA ALA A 55 11.03 -2.99 -1.57
C ALA A 55 10.29 -4.03 -0.72
N SER A 56 11.00 -4.61 0.24
CA SER A 56 10.45 -5.60 1.17
C SER A 56 10.70 -5.15 2.59
N PHE A 57 9.66 -5.15 3.41
CA PHE A 57 9.78 -4.75 4.82
C PHE A 57 10.05 -5.98 5.68
N LEU A 58 11.12 -5.93 6.46
CA LEU A 58 11.47 -6.99 7.40
C LEU A 58 11.48 -6.44 8.81
N ARG A 59 10.81 -7.14 9.72
CA ARG A 59 10.78 -6.73 11.12
C ARG A 59 12.14 -6.94 11.76
N THR A 60 12.56 -5.99 12.61
CA THR A 60 13.82 -6.09 13.35
C THR A 60 13.63 -6.69 14.73
N SER A 61 12.36 -6.85 15.17
CA SER A 61 12.04 -7.41 16.49
C SER A 61 11.19 -8.66 16.33
N ALA A 62 11.41 -9.63 17.21
CA ALA A 62 10.58 -10.83 17.26
C ALA A 62 9.22 -10.57 17.93
N SER A 63 9.05 -9.43 18.57
CA SER A 63 7.79 -9.08 19.23
C SER A 63 6.73 -8.74 18.21
N LYS A 64 5.57 -9.39 18.31
CA LYS A 64 4.46 -9.12 17.40
C LYS A 64 3.83 -7.75 17.60
N SER A 65 4.07 -7.13 18.75
CA SER A 65 3.55 -5.80 19.04
C SER A 65 4.47 -4.69 18.51
N ASP A 66 5.70 -5.02 18.16
CA ASP A 66 6.66 -4.05 17.61
C ASP A 66 6.59 -4.09 16.09
N GLU A 67 6.11 -2.99 15.48
CA GLU A 67 5.98 -2.89 14.04
C GLU A 67 7.21 -2.27 13.38
N ARG A 68 8.27 -2.05 14.11
CA ARG A 68 9.50 -1.50 13.55
C ARG A 68 10.23 -2.54 12.71
N GLY A 69 10.90 -2.04 11.69
CA GLY A 69 11.66 -2.91 10.81
C GLY A 69 12.48 -2.11 9.82
N GLU A 70 12.99 -2.81 8.83
CA GLU A 70 13.82 -2.22 7.79
C GLU A 70 13.27 -2.57 6.44
N TRP A 71 13.38 -1.62 5.50
CA TRP A 71 13.06 -1.86 4.11
C TRP A 71 14.30 -2.34 3.38
N HIS A 72 14.18 -3.46 2.68
CA HIS A 72 15.23 -3.98 1.82
C HIS A 72 14.84 -3.65 0.38
N ASN A 73 15.60 -2.78 -0.25
CA ASN A 73 15.24 -2.18 -1.52
C ASN A 73 16.10 -2.69 -2.66
N LYS A 74 15.47 -2.88 -3.82
CA LYS A 74 16.20 -3.10 -5.05
C LYS A 74 16.82 -1.77 -5.52
N PRO A 75 17.83 -1.82 -6.40
CA PRO A 75 18.53 -0.59 -6.82
C PRO A 75 17.64 0.47 -7.44
N ARG A 76 16.55 0.08 -8.11
CA ARG A 76 15.68 1.06 -8.76
C ARG A 76 14.74 1.76 -7.78
N MET A 77 14.62 1.27 -6.55
CA MET A 77 13.68 1.81 -5.57
C MET A 77 14.12 3.18 -5.06
N LYS A 78 13.16 4.08 -4.88
CA LYS A 78 13.37 5.40 -4.27
C LYS A 78 12.81 5.40 -2.86
N GLU A 79 13.40 6.18 -1.98
CA GLU A 79 12.87 6.31 -0.62
C GLU A 79 11.56 7.06 -0.58
N ARG A 80 11.33 7.95 -1.53
CA ARG A 80 10.12 8.76 -1.60
C ARG A 80 9.69 8.88 -3.04
N TRP A 81 8.36 8.88 -3.24
CA TRP A 81 7.79 9.05 -4.57
C TRP A 81 6.38 9.62 -4.46
N TRP A 82 5.78 9.97 -5.57
CA TRP A 82 4.47 10.61 -5.60
C TRP A 82 3.42 9.67 -6.18
N LEU A 83 2.20 9.76 -5.60
CA LEU A 83 1.02 9.15 -6.17
C LEU A 83 0.01 10.23 -6.49
N SER A 84 -0.88 9.91 -7.43
CA SER A 84 -2.00 10.79 -7.77
C SER A 84 -3.31 10.05 -7.49
N TYR A 85 -4.29 10.78 -7.00
CA TYR A 85 -5.63 10.26 -6.82
C TYR A 85 -6.61 11.32 -7.30
N ASP A 86 -7.46 10.95 -8.26
CA ASP A 86 -8.43 11.86 -8.85
C ASP A 86 -9.84 11.38 -8.57
N TYR A 87 -10.71 12.30 -8.18
CA TYR A 87 -12.12 12.05 -8.00
C TYR A 87 -12.87 13.31 -8.40
N LYS A 88 -13.63 13.23 -9.51
CA LYS A 88 -14.31 14.38 -10.10
C LYS A 88 -13.28 15.49 -10.37
N GLN A 89 -13.44 16.65 -9.74
CA GLN A 89 -12.48 17.74 -9.90
C GLN A 89 -11.44 17.78 -8.78
N MET A 90 -11.48 16.82 -7.87
CA MET A 90 -10.48 16.70 -6.82
C MET A 90 -9.24 16.00 -7.36
N HIS A 91 -8.09 16.65 -7.27
CA HIS A 91 -6.82 16.10 -7.71
C HIS A 91 -5.85 16.13 -6.54
N LEU A 92 -5.51 14.96 -6.03
CA LEU A 92 -4.59 14.84 -4.91
C LEU A 92 -3.26 14.29 -5.37
N LYS A 93 -2.18 14.89 -4.91
CA LYS A 93 -0.84 14.34 -5.04
C LYS A 93 -0.34 14.03 -3.65
N MET A 94 0.11 12.79 -3.46
CA MET A 94 0.57 12.33 -2.16
C MET A 94 2.00 11.84 -2.28
N ARG A 95 2.84 12.26 -1.33
CA ARG A 95 4.21 11.80 -1.27
C ARG A 95 4.29 10.62 -0.31
N LEU A 96 4.75 9.50 -0.83
CA LEU A 96 4.96 8.30 -0.04
C LEU A 96 6.42 8.20 0.36
N GLY A 97 6.68 7.51 1.44
CA GLY A 97 8.04 7.30 1.90
C GLY A 97 8.18 6.00 2.65
N LEU A 98 9.37 5.41 2.55
CA LEU A 98 9.71 4.23 3.32
C LEU A 98 10.25 4.69 4.67
N THR A 99 9.67 4.16 5.75
CA THR A 99 10.04 4.53 7.11
C THR A 99 10.48 3.27 7.87
N SER A 100 10.89 3.45 9.13
CA SER A 100 11.22 2.30 9.96
C SER A 100 9.99 1.50 10.37
N PHE A 101 8.81 1.92 9.93
CA PHE A 101 7.55 1.20 10.13
C PHE A 101 7.07 0.63 8.81
N LYS A 102 6.16 -0.36 8.86
CA LYS A 102 5.67 -1.04 7.67
C LYS A 102 4.77 -0.18 6.77
N HIS A 103 4.37 0.99 7.24
CA HIS A 103 3.48 1.87 6.48
C HIS A 103 4.25 2.72 5.49
N VAL A 104 3.64 2.97 4.33
CA VAL A 104 4.26 3.80 3.29
C VAL A 104 3.70 5.22 3.26
N GLY A 105 2.83 5.56 4.22
CA GLY A 105 2.30 6.91 4.35
C GLY A 105 0.89 7.12 3.84
N ILE A 106 0.24 6.06 3.36
CA ILE A 106 -1.11 6.15 2.84
C ILE A 106 -1.86 4.85 3.13
N PHE A 107 -3.17 4.99 3.32
CA PHE A 107 -4.08 3.86 3.47
C PHE A 107 -5.11 3.96 2.34
N PRO A 108 -4.91 3.22 1.23
CA PRO A 108 -5.76 3.37 0.03
C PRO A 108 -7.25 3.15 0.28
N GLU A 109 -7.61 2.35 1.27
CA GLU A 109 -9.00 2.11 1.63
C GLU A 109 -9.71 3.38 2.12
N GLN A 110 -8.97 4.42 2.47
CA GLN A 110 -9.54 5.70 2.87
C GLN A 110 -10.02 6.53 1.68
N GLY A 111 -9.78 6.07 0.44
CA GLY A 111 -10.24 6.79 -0.74
C GLY A 111 -11.74 7.06 -0.72
N ALA A 112 -12.54 6.11 -0.22
CA ALA A 112 -13.99 6.33 -0.12
C ALA A 112 -14.32 7.50 0.80
N ASN A 113 -13.58 7.65 1.90
CA ASN A 113 -13.77 8.78 2.82
C ASN A 113 -13.36 10.10 2.18
N TRP A 114 -12.29 10.11 1.39
CA TRP A 114 -11.86 11.29 0.65
C TRP A 114 -12.95 11.74 -0.32
N ASN A 115 -13.55 10.79 -1.02
CA ASN A 115 -14.64 11.07 -1.97
C ASN A 115 -15.84 11.66 -1.25
N TYR A 116 -16.21 11.09 -0.09
CA TYR A 116 -17.31 11.57 0.71
C TYR A 116 -17.08 13.02 1.17
N ILE A 117 -15.88 13.31 1.65
CA ILE A 117 -15.52 14.65 2.09
C ILE A 117 -15.62 15.63 0.92
N TYR A 118 -15.12 15.26 -0.24
CA TYR A 118 -15.19 16.10 -1.43
C TYR A 118 -16.64 16.41 -1.78
N ASP A 119 -17.50 15.37 -1.82
CA ASP A 119 -18.91 15.55 -2.16
C ASP A 119 -19.62 16.45 -1.15
N CYS A 120 -19.31 16.36 0.13
CA CYS A 120 -19.88 17.24 1.14
C CYS A 120 -19.47 18.68 0.93
N ILE A 121 -18.21 18.93 0.61
CA ILE A 121 -17.72 20.28 0.34
C ILE A 121 -18.37 20.86 -0.92
N GLU A 122 -18.52 20.05 -1.94
CA GLU A 122 -19.10 20.50 -3.20
C GLU A 122 -20.56 20.97 -3.04
N ARG A 123 -21.27 20.43 -2.05
CA ARG A 123 -22.67 20.80 -1.78
C ARG A 123 -22.82 22.09 -1.01
N LEU A 124 -21.74 22.61 -0.44
CA LEU A 124 -21.78 23.88 0.26
C LEU A 124 -21.87 25.04 -0.73
#